data_7e1638ef7d01f211663f960fd87c8e8d
#
_entry.id   7e1638ef7d01f211663f960fd87c8e8d
#
_cell.length_a   1.000
_cell.length_b   1.000
_cell.length_c   1.000
_cell.angle_alpha   90.00
_cell.angle_beta   90.00
_cell.angle_gamma   90.00
#
_symmetry.space_group_name_H-M   'P 1'
#
loop_
_entity.id
_entity.type
_entity.pdbx_description
1 polymer ?
#
loop_
_entity_poly.entity_id
_entity_poly.type
_entity_poly.pdbx_seq_one_letter_code
_entity_poly.pdbx_strand_id
1 'polypeptide(L)'
;MWVADMDFRTAPAIVDALRRRVEHGIFGYTRVPDSYYEAVTGWFARRHGWTIDREWIIYTSGVVPAISAVIKALTVPGDKVLVQTPVYNCFFSSIRNNGCEMVSSPLVFASNTSTIDYEDLERKTGNPKVKVMLLCNPHNPAGRVWKREELVRIGENRTQLYTLPYQALRICLLYTSPSPRD
;
A
#
# COMPACT_ATOMS: atom_id res chain seq x y z
N MET A 1 13.93 -20.81 -4.25
CA MET A 1 13.34 -19.45 -4.31
C MET A 1 11.89 -19.55 -4.73
N TRP A 2 10.96 -19.12 -3.91
CA TRP A 2 9.52 -19.15 -4.19
C TRP A 2 8.95 -17.73 -4.13
N VAL A 3 8.29 -17.27 -5.22
CA VAL A 3 7.68 -15.94 -5.33
C VAL A 3 8.69 -14.81 -5.04
N ALA A 4 8.71 -14.26 -3.84
CA ALA A 4 9.59 -13.17 -3.42
C ALA A 4 10.66 -13.61 -2.41
N ASP A 5 10.78 -14.91 -2.15
CA ASP A 5 11.82 -15.44 -1.26
C ASP A 5 13.21 -15.20 -1.84
N MET A 6 14.15 -14.94 -0.99
CA MET A 6 15.55 -14.75 -1.35
C MET A 6 16.43 -15.80 -0.67
N ASP A 7 17.34 -16.41 -1.41
CA ASP A 7 18.29 -17.40 -0.90
C ASP A 7 19.49 -16.74 -0.19
N PHE A 8 19.28 -15.58 0.40
CA PHE A 8 20.28 -14.84 1.16
C PHE A 8 20.01 -14.90 2.65
N ARG A 9 21.07 -14.94 3.44
CA ARG A 9 20.92 -14.86 4.89
C ARG A 9 20.38 -13.49 5.30
N THR A 10 19.44 -13.50 6.20
CA THR A 10 18.94 -12.30 6.86
C THR A 10 20.06 -11.60 7.66
N ALA A 11 19.97 -10.28 7.75
CA ALA A 11 20.95 -9.49 8.50
C ALA A 11 21.13 -10.00 9.93
N PRO A 12 22.39 -10.09 10.45
CA PRO A 12 22.67 -10.63 11.77
C PRO A 12 21.85 -9.97 12.89
N ALA A 13 21.67 -8.65 12.84
CA ALA A 13 20.87 -7.91 13.82
C ALA A 13 19.41 -8.42 13.93
N ILE A 14 18.81 -8.84 12.81
CA ILE A 14 17.45 -9.41 12.78
C ILE A 14 17.47 -10.80 13.40
N VAL A 15 18.43 -11.63 13.03
CA VAL A 15 18.59 -12.98 13.60
C VAL A 15 18.78 -12.91 15.11
N ASP A 16 19.62 -12.01 15.61
CA ASP A 16 19.88 -11.84 17.03
C ASP A 16 18.66 -11.30 17.79
N ALA A 17 17.88 -10.42 17.17
CA ALA A 17 16.62 -9.95 17.78
C ALA A 17 15.60 -11.09 17.92
N LEU A 18 15.47 -11.93 16.89
CA LEU A 18 14.59 -13.10 16.93
C LEU A 18 15.08 -14.11 17.96
N ARG A 19 16.39 -14.39 18.03
CA ARG A 19 16.96 -15.32 19.01
C ARG A 19 16.65 -14.89 20.43
N ARG A 20 16.90 -13.61 20.79
CA ARG A 20 16.56 -13.05 22.10
C ARG A 20 15.06 -13.20 22.42
N ARG A 21 14.19 -13.05 21.41
CA ARG A 21 12.76 -13.21 21.63
C ARG A 21 12.36 -14.65 21.88
N VAL A 22 12.99 -15.60 21.20
CA VAL A 22 12.78 -17.04 21.42
C VAL A 22 13.30 -17.44 22.82
N GLU A 23 14.49 -16.99 23.19
CA GLU A 23 15.09 -17.28 24.51
C GLU A 23 14.26 -16.72 25.67
N HIS A 24 13.59 -15.58 25.46
CA HIS A 24 12.65 -15.03 26.45
C HIS A 24 11.48 -15.96 26.76
N GLY A 25 10.98 -16.75 25.77
CA GLY A 25 10.05 -17.88 25.93
C GLY A 25 8.61 -17.53 26.28
N ILE A 26 8.23 -16.25 26.43
CA ILE A 26 6.85 -15.85 26.75
C ILE A 26 6.22 -15.25 25.49
N PHE A 27 5.24 -15.97 24.92
CA PHE A 27 4.60 -15.66 23.65
C PHE A 27 3.10 -15.36 23.81
N GLY A 28 2.72 -14.63 24.84
CA GLY A 28 1.34 -14.21 25.07
C GLY A 28 0.92 -13.04 24.17
N TYR A 29 -0.16 -12.37 24.54
CA TYR A 29 -0.60 -11.16 23.84
C TYR A 29 0.48 -10.09 23.91
N THR A 30 0.96 -9.66 22.75
CA THR A 30 2.04 -8.67 22.67
C THR A 30 1.47 -7.32 22.24
N ARG A 31 1.73 -6.29 23.04
CA ARG A 31 1.51 -4.91 22.64
C ARG A 31 2.67 -4.44 21.78
N VAL A 32 2.38 -3.66 20.74
CA VAL A 32 3.42 -3.01 19.93
C VAL A 32 4.18 -2.01 20.81
N PRO A 33 5.50 -2.17 20.99
CA PRO A 33 6.29 -1.30 21.87
C PRO A 33 6.52 0.08 21.26
N ASP A 34 6.80 1.06 22.09
CA ASP A 34 7.08 2.43 21.66
C ASP A 34 8.28 2.51 20.71
N SER A 35 9.28 1.66 20.92
CA SER A 35 10.46 1.55 20.06
C SER A 35 10.13 1.20 18.59
N TYR A 36 9.00 0.53 18.33
CA TYR A 36 8.53 0.29 16.97
C TYR A 36 8.15 1.61 16.28
N TYR A 37 7.36 2.43 16.97
CA TYR A 37 6.91 3.71 16.43
C TYR A 37 8.08 4.66 16.24
N GLU A 38 9.01 4.70 17.19
CA GLU A 38 10.24 5.48 17.11
C GLU A 38 11.10 5.05 15.91
N ALA A 39 11.24 3.74 15.69
CA ALA A 39 11.99 3.21 14.55
C ALA A 39 11.35 3.61 13.23
N VAL A 40 10.02 3.51 13.11
CA VAL A 40 9.28 3.88 11.89
C VAL A 40 9.37 5.38 11.63
N THR A 41 9.02 6.22 12.61
CA THR A 41 9.05 7.68 12.43
C THR A 41 10.46 8.18 12.17
N GLY A 42 11.45 7.66 12.92
CA GLY A 42 12.86 7.99 12.72
C GLY A 42 13.40 7.57 11.34
N TRP A 43 12.97 6.41 10.82
CA TRP A 43 13.33 5.98 9.47
C TRP A 43 12.84 6.98 8.42
N PHE A 44 11.54 7.33 8.46
CA PHE A 44 10.95 8.25 7.49
C PHE A 44 11.57 9.65 7.57
N ALA A 45 11.84 10.14 8.78
CA ALA A 45 12.51 11.43 8.94
C ALA A 45 13.92 11.41 8.32
N ARG A 46 14.73 10.39 8.60
CA ARG A 46 16.12 10.32 8.12
C ARG A 46 16.23 10.01 6.63
N ARG A 47 15.39 9.11 6.10
CA ARG A 47 15.53 8.62 4.73
C ARG A 47 14.71 9.39 3.70
N HIS A 48 13.63 10.02 4.13
CA HIS A 48 12.67 10.66 3.23
C HIS A 48 12.37 12.10 3.60
N GLY A 49 13.02 12.66 4.65
CA GLY A 49 12.75 14.02 5.12
C GLY A 49 11.30 14.23 5.55
N TRP A 50 10.61 13.16 5.93
CA TRP A 50 9.20 13.21 6.28
C TRP A 50 8.96 12.92 7.75
N THR A 51 8.50 13.94 8.48
CA THR A 51 8.09 13.82 9.89
C THR A 51 6.67 13.25 9.95
N ILE A 52 6.55 12.05 10.50
CA ILE A 52 5.26 11.36 10.71
C ILE A 52 4.90 11.51 12.17
N ASP A 53 3.67 11.90 12.45
CA ASP A 53 3.13 11.84 13.79
C ASP A 53 2.83 10.37 14.17
N ARG A 54 3.24 9.99 15.38
CA ARG A 54 3.00 8.64 15.90
C ARG A 54 1.51 8.26 15.87
N GLU A 55 0.62 9.20 16.16
CA GLU A 55 -0.83 8.98 16.19
C GLU A 55 -1.42 8.65 14.81
N TRP A 56 -0.67 8.94 13.75
CA TRP A 56 -1.07 8.57 12.39
C TRP A 56 -0.77 7.12 12.04
N ILE A 57 -0.03 6.40 12.90
CA ILE A 57 0.40 5.03 12.64
C ILE A 57 -0.59 4.05 13.27
N ILE A 58 -1.27 3.30 12.42
CA ILE A 58 -2.12 2.19 12.81
C ILE A 58 -1.40 0.89 12.46
N TYR A 59 -1.05 0.13 13.49
CA TYR A 59 -0.40 -1.17 13.29
C TYR A 59 -1.40 -2.22 12.81
N THR A 60 -0.99 -2.99 11.81
CA THR A 60 -1.74 -4.15 11.31
C THR A 60 -0.80 -5.35 11.14
N SER A 61 -1.35 -6.56 11.12
CA SER A 61 -0.57 -7.80 10.96
C SER A 61 -0.02 -8.01 9.54
N GLY A 62 -0.25 -7.08 8.63
CA GLY A 62 0.26 -7.11 7.25
C GLY A 62 -0.57 -6.23 6.33
N VAL A 63 -0.12 -6.11 5.06
CA VAL A 63 -0.75 -5.22 4.06
C VAL A 63 -2.11 -5.71 3.61
N VAL A 64 -2.23 -6.98 3.34
CA VAL A 64 -3.51 -7.53 2.85
C VAL A 64 -4.62 -7.31 3.89
N PRO A 65 -4.41 -7.59 5.19
CA PRO A 65 -5.33 -7.17 6.24
C PRO A 65 -5.57 -5.66 6.29
N ALA A 66 -4.52 -4.84 6.14
CA ALA A 66 -4.67 -3.38 6.13
C ALA A 66 -5.55 -2.89 4.97
N ILE A 67 -5.30 -3.36 3.75
CA ILE A 67 -6.12 -3.03 2.56
C ILE A 67 -7.57 -3.42 2.80
N SER A 68 -7.82 -4.63 3.31
CA SER A 68 -9.17 -5.10 3.60
C SER A 68 -9.87 -4.24 4.65
N ALA A 69 -9.14 -3.84 5.71
CA ALA A 69 -9.69 -2.95 6.75
C ALA A 69 -10.05 -1.58 6.18
N VAL A 70 -9.19 -1.01 5.33
CA VAL A 70 -9.42 0.29 4.67
C VAL A 70 -10.64 0.21 3.74
N ILE A 71 -10.72 -0.81 2.88
CA ILE A 71 -11.89 -1.00 2.01
C ILE A 71 -13.16 -1.08 2.86
N LYS A 72 -13.17 -1.93 3.88
CA LYS A 72 -14.34 -2.12 4.76
C LYS A 72 -14.75 -0.84 5.50
N ALA A 73 -13.79 0.01 5.87
CA ALA A 73 -14.08 1.26 6.57
C ALA A 73 -14.69 2.34 5.65
N LEU A 74 -14.48 2.24 4.33
CA LEU A 74 -14.80 3.32 3.39
C LEU A 74 -15.85 2.95 2.36
N THR A 75 -16.27 1.69 2.33
CA THR A 75 -17.21 1.17 1.34
C THR A 75 -18.31 0.36 2.02
N VAL A 76 -19.38 0.18 1.27
CA VAL A 76 -20.42 -0.81 1.59
C VAL A 76 -20.48 -1.85 0.46
N PRO A 77 -21.05 -3.05 0.70
CA PRO A 77 -21.23 -4.03 -0.38
C PRO A 77 -21.95 -3.45 -1.60
N GLY A 78 -21.40 -3.69 -2.79
CA GLY A 78 -21.88 -3.11 -4.05
C GLY A 78 -21.22 -1.80 -4.47
N ASP A 79 -20.42 -1.18 -3.60
CA ASP A 79 -19.53 -0.08 -3.99
C ASP A 79 -18.38 -0.59 -4.86
N LYS A 80 -17.71 0.32 -5.54
CA LYS A 80 -16.63 0.02 -6.49
C LYS A 80 -15.29 0.52 -5.99
N VAL A 81 -14.27 -0.30 -6.23
CA VAL A 81 -12.86 0.03 -5.93
C VAL A 81 -12.08 0.02 -7.25
N LEU A 82 -11.43 1.12 -7.54
CA LEU A 82 -10.64 1.30 -8.77
C LEU A 82 -9.21 0.83 -8.56
N VAL A 83 -8.68 0.11 -9.54
CA VAL A 83 -7.29 -0.35 -9.61
C VAL A 83 -6.73 -0.14 -11.02
N GLN A 84 -5.42 0.03 -11.12
CA GLN A 84 -4.70 0.14 -12.40
C GLN A 84 -4.11 -1.22 -12.77
N THR A 85 -4.72 -1.91 -13.73
CA THR A 85 -4.27 -3.25 -14.14
C THR A 85 -3.16 -3.19 -15.22
N PRO A 86 -2.24 -4.20 -15.25
CA PRO A 86 -2.12 -5.31 -14.30
C PRO A 86 -1.62 -4.81 -12.94
N VAL A 87 -2.11 -5.40 -11.85
CA VAL A 87 -1.74 -5.01 -10.48
C VAL A 87 -1.64 -6.24 -9.58
N TYR A 88 -1.04 -6.07 -8.41
CA TYR A 88 -0.86 -7.10 -7.40
C TYR A 88 -2.18 -7.86 -7.12
N ASN A 89 -2.13 -9.18 -7.27
CA ASN A 89 -3.32 -10.05 -7.27
C ASN A 89 -4.14 -9.99 -5.97
N CYS A 90 -3.51 -9.72 -4.83
CA CYS A 90 -4.21 -9.59 -3.55
C CYS A 90 -5.18 -8.39 -3.51
N PHE A 91 -5.04 -7.40 -4.40
CA PHE A 91 -6.02 -6.32 -4.52
C PHE A 91 -7.39 -6.87 -4.95
N PHE A 92 -7.41 -7.79 -5.92
CA PHE A 92 -8.66 -8.39 -6.41
C PHE A 92 -9.38 -9.19 -5.33
N SER A 93 -8.64 -10.01 -4.55
CA SER A 93 -9.23 -10.78 -3.46
C SER A 93 -9.71 -9.88 -2.33
N SER A 94 -8.94 -8.85 -1.95
CA SER A 94 -9.34 -7.89 -0.91
C SER A 94 -10.62 -7.13 -1.30
N ILE A 95 -10.77 -6.72 -2.56
CA ILE A 95 -11.98 -6.04 -3.05
C ILE A 95 -13.19 -6.98 -2.98
N ARG A 96 -13.06 -8.18 -3.57
CA ARG A 96 -14.17 -9.15 -3.61
C ARG A 96 -14.61 -9.61 -2.23
N ASN A 97 -13.65 -9.89 -1.33
CA ASN A 97 -13.93 -10.38 0.01
C ASN A 97 -14.66 -9.34 0.89
N ASN A 98 -14.62 -8.07 0.51
CA ASN A 98 -15.39 -7.00 1.15
C ASN A 98 -16.72 -6.67 0.44
N GLY A 99 -17.15 -7.52 -0.51
CA GLY A 99 -18.41 -7.36 -1.23
C GLY A 99 -18.39 -6.20 -2.24
N CYS A 100 -17.23 -5.69 -2.60
CA CYS A 100 -17.07 -4.60 -3.55
C CYS A 100 -16.81 -5.12 -4.98
N GLU A 101 -17.15 -4.29 -5.97
CA GLU A 101 -16.84 -4.53 -7.37
C GLU A 101 -15.51 -3.87 -7.75
N MET A 102 -14.70 -4.57 -8.54
CA MET A 102 -13.46 -4.01 -9.07
C MET A 102 -13.73 -3.21 -10.34
N VAL A 103 -13.17 -2.00 -10.41
CA VAL A 103 -13.09 -1.20 -11.65
C VAL A 103 -11.64 -1.14 -12.09
N SER A 104 -11.37 -1.68 -13.28
CA SER A 104 -10.02 -1.63 -13.85
C SER A 104 -9.83 -0.37 -14.70
N SER A 105 -8.74 0.36 -14.46
CA SER A 105 -8.17 1.36 -15.37
C SER A 105 -6.84 0.81 -15.89
N PRO A 106 -6.82 0.17 -17.08
CA PRO A 106 -5.64 -0.49 -17.58
C PRO A 106 -4.50 0.49 -17.84
N LEU A 107 -3.29 0.09 -17.47
CA LEU A 107 -2.08 0.81 -17.88
C LEU A 107 -1.84 0.61 -19.38
N VAL A 108 -1.37 1.65 -20.02
CA VAL A 108 -0.95 1.62 -21.43
C VAL A 108 0.54 1.28 -21.48
N PHE A 109 0.88 0.19 -22.15
CA PHE A 109 2.28 -0.19 -22.35
C PHE A 109 2.75 0.31 -23.72
N ALA A 110 3.68 1.26 -23.72
CA ALA A 110 4.27 1.81 -24.91
C ALA A 110 5.74 2.20 -24.64
N SER A 111 6.59 2.12 -25.66
CA SER A 111 7.99 2.50 -25.56
C SER A 111 8.72 1.82 -24.38
N ASN A 112 8.44 0.53 -24.17
CA ASN A 112 9.00 -0.30 -23.11
C ASN A 112 8.72 0.20 -21.68
N THR A 113 7.66 0.96 -21.48
CA THR A 113 7.22 1.42 -20.17
C THR A 113 5.69 1.42 -20.06
N SER A 114 5.21 1.31 -18.83
CA SER A 114 3.77 1.44 -18.53
C SER A 114 3.44 2.87 -18.15
N THR A 115 2.35 3.40 -18.70
CA THR A 115 1.85 4.75 -18.42
C THR A 115 0.38 4.71 -18.01
N ILE A 116 -0.08 5.77 -17.36
CA ILE A 116 -1.46 5.91 -16.92
C ILE A 116 -2.28 6.51 -18.05
N ASP A 117 -3.41 5.87 -18.38
CA ASP A 117 -4.46 6.47 -19.19
C ASP A 117 -5.31 7.39 -18.29
N TYR A 118 -4.98 8.68 -18.31
CA TYR A 118 -5.65 9.65 -17.45
C TYR A 118 -7.08 9.94 -17.87
N GLU A 119 -7.42 9.83 -19.16
CA GLU A 119 -8.80 10.03 -19.64
C GLU A 119 -9.70 8.89 -19.15
N ASP A 120 -9.22 7.65 -19.26
CA ASP A 120 -9.92 6.49 -18.72
C ASP A 120 -10.04 6.56 -17.20
N LEU A 121 -8.98 6.97 -16.51
CA LEU A 121 -8.97 7.14 -15.07
C LEU A 121 -10.01 8.17 -14.62
N GLU A 122 -10.04 9.35 -15.26
CA GLU A 122 -10.96 10.44 -14.94
C GLU A 122 -12.42 10.01 -15.18
N ARG A 123 -12.69 9.41 -16.34
CA ARG A 123 -14.00 8.89 -16.66
C ARG A 123 -14.50 7.87 -15.63
N LYS A 124 -13.63 6.98 -15.14
CA LYS A 124 -13.98 5.95 -14.16
C LYS A 124 -14.13 6.48 -12.75
N THR A 125 -13.30 7.44 -12.35
CA THR A 125 -13.42 8.10 -11.06
C THR A 125 -14.66 8.99 -10.96
N GLY A 126 -15.19 9.47 -12.09
CA GLY A 126 -16.48 10.17 -12.16
C GLY A 126 -17.70 9.31 -11.82
N ASN A 127 -17.56 7.98 -11.72
CA ASN A 127 -18.67 7.12 -11.33
C ASN A 127 -18.91 7.21 -9.81
N PRO A 128 -20.12 7.62 -9.35
CA PRO A 128 -20.39 7.85 -7.92
C PRO A 128 -20.32 6.58 -7.05
N LYS A 129 -20.33 5.40 -7.65
CA LYS A 129 -20.11 4.14 -6.94
C LYS A 129 -18.63 3.83 -6.69
N VAL A 130 -17.71 4.48 -7.39
CA VAL A 130 -16.27 4.32 -7.15
C VAL A 130 -15.88 5.14 -5.93
N LYS A 131 -15.67 4.46 -4.80
CA LYS A 131 -15.39 5.10 -3.51
C LYS A 131 -13.91 5.14 -3.16
N VAL A 132 -13.16 4.16 -3.62
CA VAL A 132 -11.75 3.98 -3.27
C VAL A 132 -10.96 3.69 -4.54
N MET A 133 -9.77 4.25 -4.63
CA MET A 133 -8.74 3.83 -5.57
C MET A 133 -7.57 3.21 -4.79
N LEU A 134 -7.17 1.99 -5.17
CA LEU A 134 -5.96 1.36 -4.67
C LEU A 134 -4.82 1.62 -5.66
N LEU A 135 -3.87 2.43 -5.24
CA LEU A 135 -2.67 2.72 -6.02
C LEU A 135 -1.51 1.82 -5.56
N CYS A 136 -0.91 1.10 -6.51
CA CYS A 136 0.31 0.34 -6.27
C CYS A 136 1.54 1.20 -6.60
N ASN A 137 2.43 1.42 -5.64
CA ASN A 137 3.67 2.18 -5.85
C ASN A 137 4.77 1.73 -4.88
N PRO A 138 5.89 1.18 -5.34
CA PRO A 138 6.18 0.75 -6.72
C PRO A 138 5.13 -0.20 -7.28
N HIS A 139 4.85 -0.11 -8.59
CA HIS A 139 3.76 -0.83 -9.22
C HIS A 139 4.15 -2.26 -9.59
N ASN A 140 3.59 -3.22 -8.89
CA ASN A 140 3.74 -4.65 -9.15
C ASN A 140 2.51 -5.18 -9.92
N PRO A 141 2.66 -5.88 -11.05
CA PRO A 141 3.90 -6.37 -11.67
C PRO A 141 4.53 -5.47 -12.74
N ALA A 142 3.99 -4.27 -12.98
CA ALA A 142 4.47 -3.41 -14.07
C ALA A 142 5.90 -2.89 -13.90
N GLY A 143 6.51 -3.08 -12.72
CA GLY A 143 7.89 -2.68 -12.44
C GLY A 143 8.13 -1.16 -12.52
N ARG A 144 7.15 -0.37 -12.13
CA ARG A 144 7.10 1.07 -12.31
C ARG A 144 7.08 1.80 -10.97
N VAL A 145 7.93 2.80 -10.82
CA VAL A 145 7.82 3.80 -9.75
C VAL A 145 7.17 5.06 -10.34
N TRP A 146 6.05 5.48 -9.78
CA TRP A 146 5.33 6.66 -10.25
C TRP A 146 6.07 7.93 -9.87
N LYS A 147 6.24 8.84 -10.83
CA LYS A 147 6.85 10.15 -10.60
C LYS A 147 5.92 11.04 -9.79
N ARG A 148 6.50 12.06 -9.16
CA ARG A 148 5.76 13.04 -8.37
C ARG A 148 4.62 13.68 -9.16
N GLU A 149 4.89 14.08 -10.40
CA GLU A 149 3.92 14.74 -11.29
C GLU A 149 2.75 13.81 -11.63
N GLU A 150 3.04 12.53 -11.84
CA GLU A 150 2.01 11.51 -12.09
C GLU A 150 1.11 11.32 -10.86
N LEU A 151 1.70 11.27 -9.67
CA LEU A 151 0.97 11.15 -8.40
C LEU A 151 0.13 12.38 -8.09
N VAL A 152 0.64 13.58 -8.39
CA VAL A 152 -0.11 14.86 -8.24
C VAL A 152 -1.31 14.83 -9.17
N ARG A 153 -1.14 14.49 -10.45
CA ARG A 153 -2.23 14.41 -11.42
C ARG A 153 -3.30 13.40 -11.04
N ILE A 154 -2.91 12.22 -10.50
CA ILE A 154 -3.88 11.28 -9.92
C ILE A 154 -4.64 11.95 -8.77
N GLY A 155 -3.95 12.76 -7.96
CA GLY A 155 -4.53 13.47 -6.82
C GLY A 155 -5.56 14.53 -7.23
N GLU A 156 -5.33 15.23 -8.31
CA GLU A 156 -6.18 16.31 -8.82
C GLU A 156 -7.49 15.80 -9.43
N ASN A 157 -7.48 14.61 -10.04
CA ASN A 157 -8.66 13.97 -10.61
C ASN A 157 -9.69 13.49 -9.55
N ARG A 158 -9.57 13.93 -8.31
CA ARG A 158 -10.27 13.37 -7.14
C ARG A 158 -11.47 14.14 -6.64
N THR A 159 -11.96 15.11 -7.33
CA THR A 159 -13.03 16.00 -6.81
C THR A 159 -14.33 15.27 -6.42
N GLN A 160 -14.47 13.99 -6.72
CA GLN A 160 -15.66 13.19 -6.38
C GLN A 160 -15.41 11.90 -5.57
N LEU A 161 -14.16 11.46 -5.44
CA LEU A 161 -13.84 10.34 -4.56
C LEU A 161 -13.78 10.84 -3.13
N TYR A 162 -14.32 10.07 -2.18
CA TYR A 162 -14.02 10.30 -0.78
C TYR A 162 -12.50 10.34 -0.65
N THR A 163 -11.98 11.54 -0.58
CA THR A 163 -10.62 11.74 -0.13
C THR A 163 -10.59 11.28 1.30
N LEU A 164 -10.19 10.03 1.50
CA LEU A 164 -9.47 9.80 2.72
C LEU A 164 -8.43 10.90 2.79
N PRO A 165 -8.31 11.52 3.96
CA PRO A 165 -7.25 12.48 4.13
C PRO A 165 -5.99 11.81 3.56
N TYR A 166 -5.19 12.56 2.83
CA TYR A 166 -3.93 12.21 2.15
C TYR A 166 -3.06 11.15 2.90
N GLN A 167 -3.33 10.96 4.16
CA GLN A 167 -2.77 10.03 5.11
C GLN A 167 -3.12 8.54 4.86
N ALA A 168 -4.31 8.21 4.43
CA ALA A 168 -4.67 6.80 4.22
C ALA A 168 -4.12 6.24 2.90
N LEU A 169 -3.94 7.09 1.89
CA LEU A 169 -3.18 6.73 0.69
C LEU A 169 -1.69 6.53 1.03
N ARG A 170 -1.18 7.26 2.01
CA ARG A 170 0.19 7.10 2.51
C ARG A 170 0.37 5.80 3.28
N ILE A 171 -0.63 5.29 4.00
CA ILE A 171 -0.55 3.98 4.66
C ILE A 171 -0.38 2.86 3.63
N CYS A 172 -1.11 2.89 2.52
CA CYS A 172 -0.90 1.94 1.43
C CYS A 172 0.42 2.16 0.67
N LEU A 173 0.92 3.40 0.57
CA LEU A 173 2.21 3.72 -0.03
C LEU A 173 3.40 3.35 0.86
N LEU A 174 3.25 3.44 2.19
CA LEU A 174 4.31 3.14 3.15
C LEU A 174 4.69 1.67 3.17
N TYR A 175 3.79 0.79 2.82
CA TYR A 175 4.07 -0.63 2.79
C TYR A 175 4.70 -1.11 1.48
N THR A 176 4.53 -0.39 0.41
CA THR A 176 5.28 -0.59 -0.84
C THR A 176 6.65 0.09 -0.79
N SER A 177 7.14 0.42 0.40
CA SER A 177 8.49 0.88 0.66
C SER A 177 9.51 -0.04 -0.02
N PRO A 178 10.60 0.51 -0.57
CA PRO A 178 11.50 -0.21 -1.45
C PRO A 178 11.94 -1.55 -0.88
N SER A 179 11.83 -2.55 -1.70
CA SER A 179 12.49 -3.82 -1.51
C SER A 179 13.99 -3.54 -1.25
N PRO A 180 14.67 -4.35 -0.42
CA PRO A 180 16.13 -4.26 -0.28
C PRO A 180 16.91 -4.37 -1.59
N ARG A 181 16.22 -4.39 -2.72
CA ARG A 181 16.78 -4.45 -4.08
C ARG A 181 16.96 -3.09 -4.75
N ASP A 182 16.50 -1.99 -4.15
CA ASP A 182 16.66 -0.63 -4.69
C ASP A 182 17.83 0.08 -4.02
#